data_870daba151b94931ee169f67855cc6e6
#
_entry.id   870daba151b94931ee169f67855cc6e6
#
_cell.length_a   1.000
_cell.length_b   1.000
_cell.length_c   1.000
_cell.angle_alpha   90.00
_cell.angle_beta   90.00
_cell.angle_gamma   90.00
#
_symmetry.space_group_name_H-M   'P 1'
#
loop_
_entity.id
_entity.type
_entity.pdbx_description
1 polymer ?
#
loop_
_entity_poly.entity_id
_entity_poly.type
_entity_poly.pdbx_seq_one_letter_code
_entity_poly.pdbx_strand_id
1 'polypeptide(L)'
;MHILSFKIENFRNLRLAECSNAPDFMVICGGNGCGKSALLEALMTAKEHAGAYGNFPFDPRAVSADATKAIITMALSFAENERLFVKDKFGQECTETEEVIIEIDKIAGSRVLKRSAATQQLLRYYSRTLGSLGFFDYIGAYRQTQKKRELSTWDARYLSDDFAKQTLAREEQKFQLTKEYLAGLKMGDIQETQTALEAGKAVYIDSLKEIKEVFDRFFPPMKFKNVLINKSPFQFVISTPLGDIDIDDLSSGEKEILNIFVRFHQLKPKGAIILLDEADVHLHPDLERRYLEALRLLGQGNQLFLTTHSPEMMIAAGTDSLYTLLKEQPANSGNQLVRVTQSEDLHNVLSEIMGSRGIISINQRIVFIEGEDTSADREIYETLYPPSEYNISFVPAGNSAQVRRIAEQVNALLTASIEFQQYFSIVDGDIERFEPDPTEGSRLFHLPVYHVENLLLDENEILEVTRSMMGSKCPYTTAEEVSKDLQKLVLSEAHLKPYAKSLLDARLAKLAKDAYDAVYKQKSAPSQLPKLPEYPEIEKEAKKVLESTLANGTWRFKCKGRDILKAYCGQHGLKYEHFRNSLIAKIKTPPEALANIMDKILKS
;
A
#
# COMPACT_ATOMS: atom_id res chain seq x y z
N MET A 1 5.30 29.59 2.40
CA MET A 1 4.05 29.58 1.57
C MET A 1 3.19 28.39 1.97
N HIS A 2 1.87 28.58 2.23
CA HIS A 2 0.93 27.51 2.54
C HIS A 2 -0.41 27.76 1.83
N ILE A 3 -1.11 26.69 1.43
CA ILE A 3 -2.50 26.74 1.01
C ILE A 3 -3.37 26.73 2.28
N LEU A 4 -4.11 27.79 2.52
CA LEU A 4 -5.05 27.88 3.65
C LEU A 4 -6.37 27.19 3.32
N SER A 5 -6.85 27.39 2.10
CA SER A 5 -8.09 26.79 1.60
C SER A 5 -8.03 26.69 0.07
N PHE A 6 -8.84 25.78 -0.47
CA PHE A 6 -9.04 25.69 -1.90
C PHE A 6 -10.48 25.25 -2.23
N LYS A 7 -10.92 25.63 -3.42
CA LYS A 7 -12.19 25.21 -4.01
C LYS A 7 -11.99 24.96 -5.50
N ILE A 8 -12.34 23.77 -5.94
CA ILE A 8 -12.20 23.30 -7.32
C ILE A 8 -13.59 22.95 -7.82
N GLU A 9 -13.99 23.58 -8.94
CA GLU A 9 -15.32 23.41 -9.53
C GLU A 9 -15.18 23.00 -11.00
N ASN A 10 -15.85 21.90 -11.36
CA ASN A 10 -15.95 21.37 -12.73
C ASN A 10 -14.58 21.10 -13.42
N PHE A 11 -13.59 20.65 -12.66
CA PHE A 11 -12.28 20.29 -13.19
C PHE A 11 -12.18 18.78 -13.41
N ARG A 12 -12.05 18.35 -14.67
CA ARG A 12 -12.06 16.93 -15.07
C ARG A 12 -13.31 16.21 -14.53
N ASN A 13 -13.13 15.27 -13.61
CA ASN A 13 -14.19 14.51 -12.91
C ASN A 13 -14.56 15.09 -11.53
N LEU A 14 -14.01 16.24 -11.17
CA LEU A 14 -14.34 16.95 -9.95
C LEU A 14 -15.45 17.97 -10.22
N ARG A 15 -16.63 17.78 -9.64
CA ARG A 15 -17.70 18.75 -9.69
C ARG A 15 -17.51 19.84 -8.66
N LEU A 16 -17.24 19.42 -7.44
CA LEU A 16 -16.90 20.29 -6.33
C LEU A 16 -15.97 19.56 -5.37
N ALA A 17 -14.76 20.09 -5.21
CA ALA A 17 -13.84 19.67 -4.16
C ALA A 17 -13.38 20.91 -3.39
N GLU A 18 -13.73 20.99 -2.12
CA GLU A 18 -13.49 22.16 -1.28
C GLU A 18 -12.86 21.74 0.05
N CYS A 19 -11.84 22.48 0.47
CA CYS A 19 -11.22 22.39 1.78
C CYS A 19 -11.07 23.80 2.37
N SER A 20 -11.81 24.10 3.42
CA SER A 20 -11.84 25.43 4.05
C SER A 20 -10.66 25.68 5.00
N ASN A 21 -10.03 24.60 5.48
CA ASN A 21 -8.85 24.66 6.36
C ASN A 21 -7.90 23.50 6.00
N ALA A 22 -7.00 23.78 5.07
CA ALA A 22 -6.07 22.78 4.56
C ALA A 22 -4.94 22.54 5.59
N PRO A 23 -4.71 21.28 6.02
CA PRO A 23 -3.66 20.96 7.00
C PRO A 23 -2.27 21.01 6.37
N ASP A 24 -1.24 21.00 7.21
CA ASP A 24 0.15 20.89 6.75
C ASP A 24 0.46 19.51 6.13
N PHE A 25 -0.27 18.46 6.55
CA PHE A 25 -0.14 17.12 6.02
C PHE A 25 -1.51 16.55 5.68
N MET A 26 -1.76 16.32 4.38
CA MET A 26 -3.03 15.82 3.86
C MET A 26 -2.81 14.52 3.09
N VAL A 27 -3.49 13.47 3.50
CA VAL A 27 -3.54 12.17 2.80
C VAL A 27 -4.91 12.03 2.15
N ILE A 28 -4.94 11.94 0.83
CA ILE A 28 -6.17 11.88 0.04
C ILE A 28 -6.33 10.46 -0.49
N CYS A 29 -7.40 9.81 -0.07
CA CYS A 29 -7.75 8.47 -0.52
C CYS A 29 -9.08 8.45 -1.28
N GLY A 30 -9.44 7.30 -1.82
CA GLY A 30 -10.69 7.09 -2.56
C GLY A 30 -10.53 6.10 -3.70
N GLY A 31 -11.64 5.63 -4.26
CA GLY A 31 -11.67 4.63 -5.32
C GLY A 31 -10.99 5.06 -6.61
N ASN A 32 -10.77 4.10 -7.52
CA ASN A 32 -10.21 4.38 -8.83
C ASN A 32 -11.12 5.33 -9.63
N GLY A 33 -10.51 6.37 -10.21
CA GLY A 33 -11.21 7.35 -11.02
C GLY A 33 -12.06 8.35 -10.25
N CYS A 34 -11.96 8.44 -8.91
CA CYS A 34 -12.68 9.47 -8.13
C CYS A 34 -12.12 10.88 -8.31
N GLY A 35 -10.88 11.04 -8.81
CA GLY A 35 -10.30 12.35 -9.13
C GLY A 35 -9.14 12.78 -8.24
N LYS A 36 -8.49 11.88 -7.51
CA LYS A 36 -7.35 12.21 -6.64
C LYS A 36 -6.24 12.95 -7.36
N SER A 37 -5.74 12.39 -8.47
CA SER A 37 -4.73 13.06 -9.31
C SER A 37 -5.26 14.37 -9.89
N ALA A 38 -6.55 14.41 -10.27
CA ALA A 38 -7.17 15.63 -10.79
C ALA A 38 -7.21 16.76 -9.75
N LEU A 39 -7.36 16.45 -8.46
CA LEU A 39 -7.31 17.43 -7.39
C LEU A 39 -5.91 18.06 -7.28
N LEU A 40 -4.86 17.24 -7.24
CA LEU A 40 -3.49 17.74 -7.18
C LEU A 40 -3.12 18.51 -8.46
N GLU A 41 -3.52 18.01 -9.63
CA GLU A 41 -3.30 18.70 -10.89
C GLU A 41 -4.04 20.04 -10.97
N ALA A 42 -5.26 20.16 -10.39
CA ALA A 42 -5.97 21.43 -10.35
C ALA A 42 -5.19 22.48 -9.54
N LEU A 43 -4.66 22.10 -8.36
CA LEU A 43 -3.82 22.99 -7.55
C LEU A 43 -2.55 23.41 -8.30
N MET A 44 -1.90 22.46 -8.98
CA MET A 44 -0.72 22.75 -9.80
C MET A 44 -1.05 23.66 -10.99
N THR A 45 -2.18 23.41 -11.66
CA THR A 45 -2.69 24.26 -12.74
C THR A 45 -2.92 25.70 -12.28
N ALA A 46 -3.53 25.87 -11.09
CA ALA A 46 -3.74 27.19 -10.50
C ALA A 46 -2.41 27.92 -10.26
N LYS A 47 -1.43 27.22 -9.69
CA LYS A 47 -0.08 27.76 -9.47
C LYS A 47 0.60 28.18 -10.78
N GLU A 48 0.55 27.35 -11.81
CA GLU A 48 1.19 27.62 -13.08
C GLU A 48 0.57 28.82 -13.80
N HIS A 49 -0.76 28.87 -13.88
CA HIS A 49 -1.47 30.00 -14.47
C HIS A 49 -1.27 31.31 -13.71
N ALA A 50 -1.33 31.23 -12.37
CA ALA A 50 -1.10 32.41 -11.52
C ALA A 50 0.35 32.91 -11.59
N GLY A 51 1.33 32.03 -11.77
CA GLY A 51 2.75 32.40 -11.91
C GLY A 51 3.14 32.85 -13.33
N ALA A 52 2.33 32.58 -14.35
CA ALA A 52 2.66 32.85 -15.74
C ALA A 52 2.63 34.34 -16.11
N TYR A 53 3.45 34.72 -17.09
CA TYR A 53 3.31 35.98 -17.83
C TYR A 53 2.57 35.71 -19.15
N GLY A 54 1.39 36.31 -19.29
CA GLY A 54 0.55 36.11 -20.49
C GLY A 54 -0.34 34.86 -20.39
N ASN A 55 -0.83 34.43 -21.57
CA ASN A 55 -1.71 33.28 -21.66
C ASN A 55 -0.90 31.98 -21.48
N PHE A 56 -1.36 31.13 -20.56
CA PHE A 56 -0.81 29.81 -20.35
C PHE A 56 -1.54 28.79 -21.24
N PRO A 57 -0.84 27.83 -21.87
CA PRO A 57 -1.49 26.75 -22.60
C PRO A 57 -2.47 25.99 -21.69
N PHE A 58 -3.67 25.72 -22.17
CA PHE A 58 -4.68 24.98 -21.43
C PHE A 58 -5.14 23.76 -22.24
N ASP A 59 -5.57 22.74 -21.53
CA ASP A 59 -6.23 21.57 -22.11
C ASP A 59 -7.75 21.70 -21.93
N PRO A 60 -8.55 21.79 -23.02
CA PRO A 60 -10.01 21.82 -22.91
C PRO A 60 -10.61 20.64 -22.14
N ARG A 61 -9.88 19.50 -22.11
CA ARG A 61 -10.25 18.31 -21.35
C ARG A 61 -10.13 18.49 -19.83
N ALA A 62 -9.50 19.57 -19.38
CA ALA A 62 -9.46 19.94 -17.97
C ALA A 62 -10.83 20.39 -17.45
N VAL A 63 -11.76 20.79 -18.32
CA VAL A 63 -13.13 21.14 -17.93
C VAL A 63 -14.02 19.90 -18.01
N SER A 64 -14.84 19.66 -16.98
CA SER A 64 -15.79 18.53 -16.92
C SER A 64 -16.66 18.45 -18.18
N ALA A 65 -17.02 17.24 -18.60
CA ALA A 65 -17.65 17.00 -19.92
C ALA A 65 -18.93 17.81 -20.16
N ASP A 66 -19.75 17.97 -19.14
CA ASP A 66 -21.07 18.64 -19.14
C ASP A 66 -21.01 20.11 -18.68
N ALA A 67 -19.85 20.60 -18.25
CA ALA A 67 -19.63 22.00 -17.90
C ALA A 67 -18.98 22.76 -19.03
N THR A 68 -19.15 24.07 -19.07
CA THR A 68 -18.48 24.97 -20.03
C THR A 68 -17.21 25.56 -19.44
N LYS A 69 -17.13 25.64 -18.11
CA LYS A 69 -16.02 26.26 -17.37
C LYS A 69 -15.64 25.45 -16.15
N ALA A 70 -14.35 25.49 -15.82
CA ALA A 70 -13.83 25.07 -14.53
C ALA A 70 -13.30 26.29 -13.76
N ILE A 71 -13.47 26.33 -12.45
CA ILE A 71 -12.97 27.40 -11.59
C ILE A 71 -12.13 26.78 -10.48
N ILE A 72 -10.94 27.34 -10.28
CA ILE A 72 -10.04 26.94 -9.19
C ILE A 72 -9.76 28.17 -8.34
N THR A 73 -10.18 28.14 -7.09
CA THR A 73 -9.90 29.17 -6.08
C THR A 73 -8.93 28.61 -5.08
N MET A 74 -7.89 29.36 -4.73
CA MET A 74 -6.86 28.97 -3.76
C MET A 74 -6.46 30.17 -2.92
N ALA A 75 -6.64 30.06 -1.61
CA ALA A 75 -6.13 31.06 -0.65
C ALA A 75 -4.75 30.61 -0.16
N LEU A 76 -3.76 31.49 -0.28
CA LEU A 76 -2.37 31.24 0.07
C LEU A 76 -1.97 32.14 1.23
N SER A 77 -1.17 31.63 2.17
CA SER A 77 -0.44 32.45 3.13
C SER A 77 1.03 32.52 2.79
N PHE A 78 1.62 33.69 3.01
CA PHE A 78 3.03 33.94 2.76
C PHE A 78 3.73 34.33 4.06
N ALA A 79 4.86 33.70 4.35
CA ALA A 79 5.70 34.01 5.47
C ALA A 79 6.32 35.43 5.34
N GLU A 80 6.72 36.00 6.46
CA GLU A 80 7.29 37.35 6.48
C GLU A 80 8.50 37.53 5.55
N ASN A 81 9.40 36.55 5.53
CA ASN A 81 10.57 36.54 4.66
C ASN A 81 10.20 36.50 3.16
N GLU A 82 9.11 35.83 2.79
CA GLU A 82 8.62 35.80 1.40
C GLU A 82 8.06 37.18 1.01
N ARG A 83 7.30 37.80 1.91
CA ARG A 83 6.74 39.14 1.70
C ARG A 83 7.82 40.20 1.60
N LEU A 84 8.82 40.18 2.49
CA LEU A 84 9.98 41.07 2.44
C LEU A 84 10.79 40.89 1.16
N PHE A 85 11.02 39.65 0.73
CA PHE A 85 11.71 39.36 -0.53
C PHE A 85 11.03 40.00 -1.75
N VAL A 86 9.71 39.89 -1.84
CA VAL A 86 8.95 40.49 -2.97
C VAL A 86 9.01 42.01 -2.91
N LYS A 87 8.92 42.60 -1.71
CA LYS A 87 9.02 44.05 -1.52
C LYS A 87 10.42 44.58 -1.90
N ASP A 88 11.46 43.92 -1.43
CA ASP A 88 12.84 44.36 -1.67
C ASP A 88 13.26 44.15 -3.13
N LYS A 89 12.88 43.03 -3.74
CA LYS A 89 13.34 42.69 -5.09
C LYS A 89 12.49 43.29 -6.20
N PHE A 90 11.17 43.38 -5.98
CA PHE A 90 10.21 43.78 -7.02
C PHE A 90 9.45 45.07 -6.66
N GLY A 91 9.66 45.64 -5.49
CA GLY A 91 8.95 46.86 -5.04
C GLY A 91 7.44 46.65 -4.83
N GLN A 92 7.00 45.40 -4.62
CA GLN A 92 5.58 45.05 -4.55
C GLN A 92 5.18 44.72 -3.11
N GLU A 93 4.06 45.27 -2.67
CA GLU A 93 3.47 44.95 -1.37
C GLU A 93 2.71 43.63 -1.50
N CYS A 94 2.88 42.74 -0.49
CA CYS A 94 2.23 41.46 -0.37
C CYS A 94 1.55 41.38 1.01
N THR A 95 0.29 41.00 1.02
CA THR A 95 -0.45 40.72 2.25
C THR A 95 -0.09 39.34 2.79
N GLU A 96 -0.37 39.07 4.05
CA GLU A 96 -0.12 37.78 4.66
C GLU A 96 -0.95 36.67 3.97
N THR A 97 -2.16 37.02 3.56
CA THR A 97 -3.08 36.09 2.86
C THR A 97 -3.45 36.71 1.51
N GLU A 98 -3.30 35.91 0.46
CA GLU A 98 -3.63 36.27 -0.91
C GLU A 98 -4.53 35.21 -1.54
N GLU A 99 -5.45 35.64 -2.41
CA GLU A 99 -6.35 34.74 -3.11
C GLU A 99 -6.02 34.69 -4.60
N VAL A 100 -6.00 33.48 -5.13
CA VAL A 100 -5.82 33.18 -6.56
C VAL A 100 -7.10 32.55 -7.08
N ILE A 101 -7.65 33.09 -8.19
CA ILE A 101 -8.81 32.52 -8.88
C ILE A 101 -8.49 32.36 -10.35
N ILE A 102 -8.57 31.13 -10.83
CA ILE A 102 -8.35 30.76 -12.24
C ILE A 102 -9.65 30.23 -12.82
N GLU A 103 -10.01 30.74 -13.99
CA GLU A 103 -11.10 30.21 -14.80
C GLU A 103 -10.53 29.55 -16.06
N ILE A 104 -10.99 28.36 -16.37
CA ILE A 104 -10.68 27.63 -17.60
C ILE A 104 -12.02 27.45 -18.36
N ASP A 105 -12.15 28.10 -19.50
CA ASP A 105 -13.32 28.01 -20.38
C ASP A 105 -12.94 27.13 -21.59
N LYS A 106 -13.82 26.19 -21.96
CA LYS A 106 -13.57 25.24 -23.07
C LYS A 106 -13.28 25.92 -24.41
N ILE A 107 -13.84 27.11 -24.63
CA ILE A 107 -13.76 27.85 -25.92
C ILE A 107 -12.81 29.04 -25.79
N ALA A 108 -12.99 29.86 -24.75
CA ALA A 108 -12.24 31.10 -24.57
C ALA A 108 -10.83 30.91 -24.01
N GLY A 109 -10.52 29.72 -23.48
CA GLY A 109 -9.22 29.41 -22.89
C GLY A 109 -9.16 29.73 -21.40
N SER A 110 -7.95 29.75 -20.86
CA SER A 110 -7.74 30.01 -19.44
C SER A 110 -7.50 31.49 -19.17
N ARG A 111 -8.01 31.97 -18.04
CA ARG A 111 -7.76 33.34 -17.55
C ARG A 111 -7.63 33.39 -16.04
N VAL A 112 -6.78 34.28 -15.58
CA VAL A 112 -6.64 34.60 -14.16
C VAL A 112 -7.65 35.67 -13.80
N LEU A 113 -8.62 35.34 -12.93
CA LEU A 113 -9.65 36.26 -12.49
C LEU A 113 -9.16 37.14 -11.33
N LYS A 114 -8.36 36.54 -10.44
CA LYS A 114 -7.84 37.23 -9.25
C LYS A 114 -6.44 36.76 -8.90
N ARG A 115 -5.51 37.67 -8.76
CA ARG A 115 -4.19 37.50 -8.15
C ARG A 115 -3.56 38.88 -7.93
N SER A 116 -2.65 39.00 -6.97
CA SER A 116 -1.75 40.17 -6.87
C SER A 116 -0.50 40.00 -7.73
N ALA A 117 0.17 41.11 -8.03
CA ALA A 117 1.45 41.05 -8.71
C ALA A 117 2.54 40.39 -7.82
N ALA A 118 2.46 40.58 -6.52
CA ALA A 118 3.34 39.92 -5.56
C ALA A 118 3.17 38.39 -5.57
N THR A 119 1.93 37.89 -5.54
CA THR A 119 1.62 36.47 -5.66
C THR A 119 2.15 35.88 -6.96
N GLN A 120 2.02 36.60 -8.09
CA GLN A 120 2.58 36.16 -9.36
C GLN A 120 4.08 35.93 -9.27
N GLN A 121 4.81 36.87 -8.66
CA GLN A 121 6.27 36.76 -8.54
C GLN A 121 6.66 35.59 -7.62
N LEU A 122 5.98 35.40 -6.49
CA LEU A 122 6.27 34.32 -5.54
C LEU A 122 6.02 32.96 -6.15
N LEU A 123 4.89 32.73 -6.82
CA LEU A 123 4.57 31.46 -7.45
C LEU A 123 5.51 31.10 -8.61
N ARG A 124 6.09 32.10 -9.26
CA ARG A 124 7.08 31.92 -10.33
C ARG A 124 8.50 31.73 -9.81
N TYR A 125 8.86 32.41 -8.70
CA TYR A 125 10.22 32.48 -8.23
C TYR A 125 10.56 31.38 -7.21
N TYR A 126 11.69 30.74 -7.43
CA TYR A 126 12.32 29.83 -6.47
C TYR A 126 13.80 30.15 -6.40
N SER A 127 14.37 30.22 -5.20
CA SER A 127 15.80 30.32 -5.00
C SER A 127 16.27 29.51 -3.82
N ARG A 128 17.11 28.52 -4.08
CA ARG A 128 17.77 27.71 -3.05
C ARG A 128 18.77 28.52 -2.24
N THR A 129 19.47 29.47 -2.87
CA THR A 129 20.47 30.34 -2.20
C THR A 129 19.87 31.24 -1.14
N LEU A 130 18.61 31.61 -1.28
CA LEU A 130 17.91 32.42 -0.30
C LEU A 130 17.39 31.63 0.90
N GLY A 131 17.43 30.29 0.82
CA GLY A 131 17.20 29.35 1.94
C GLY A 131 15.87 29.41 2.69
N SER A 132 15.04 30.39 2.34
CA SER A 132 13.86 30.78 3.10
C SER A 132 12.61 31.03 2.28
N LEU A 133 12.68 30.87 0.96
CA LEU A 133 11.51 31.00 0.10
C LEU A 133 10.91 29.64 -0.18
N GLY A 134 9.62 29.52 0.08
CA GLY A 134 8.84 28.33 -0.26
C GLY A 134 8.71 28.18 -1.77
N PHE A 135 8.53 26.96 -2.20
CA PHE A 135 8.23 26.62 -3.59
C PHE A 135 7.03 25.68 -3.65
N PHE A 136 6.52 25.48 -4.86
CA PHE A 136 5.38 24.62 -5.09
C PHE A 136 5.80 23.53 -6.09
N ASP A 137 5.93 22.28 -5.64
CA ASP A 137 6.35 21.15 -6.44
C ASP A 137 5.24 20.10 -6.57
N TYR A 138 5.11 19.50 -7.77
CA TYR A 138 4.22 18.37 -8.01
C TYR A 138 5.05 17.17 -8.44
N ILE A 139 4.89 16.07 -7.76
CA ILE A 139 5.55 14.79 -8.03
C ILE A 139 4.47 13.80 -8.46
N GLY A 140 4.38 13.54 -9.76
CA GLY A 140 3.37 12.66 -10.34
C GLY A 140 3.61 11.18 -10.07
N ALA A 141 2.63 10.35 -10.43
CA ALA A 141 2.67 8.90 -10.28
C ALA A 141 3.74 8.23 -11.17
N TYR A 142 4.03 8.80 -12.34
CA TYR A 142 5.04 8.27 -13.26
C TYR A 142 6.46 8.67 -12.85
N ARG A 143 6.97 8.04 -11.80
CA ARG A 143 8.34 8.25 -11.33
C ARG A 143 9.28 7.27 -12.02
N GLN A 144 9.47 7.42 -13.35
CA GLN A 144 10.34 6.52 -14.09
C GLN A 144 11.76 6.58 -13.53
N THR A 145 12.14 5.49 -12.84
CA THR A 145 13.55 5.21 -12.59
C THR A 145 14.20 4.90 -13.92
N GLN A 146 15.31 5.56 -14.23
CA GLN A 146 16.05 5.26 -15.46
C GLN A 146 16.36 3.77 -15.57
N LYS A 147 16.27 3.24 -16.78
CA LYS A 147 16.99 2.03 -17.16
C LYS A 147 18.44 2.20 -16.75
N LYS A 148 19.05 1.11 -16.26
CA LYS A 148 20.46 1.02 -15.86
C LYS A 148 21.35 1.93 -16.72
N ARG A 149 21.73 3.10 -16.21
CA ARG A 149 22.55 4.08 -16.89
C ARG A 149 23.90 4.14 -16.22
N GLU A 150 24.91 3.71 -16.96
CA GLU A 150 26.29 3.85 -16.52
C GLU A 150 26.70 5.32 -16.51
N LEU A 151 27.14 5.82 -15.37
CA LEU A 151 27.64 7.18 -15.20
C LEU A 151 29.17 7.14 -15.14
N SER A 152 29.85 7.68 -16.17
CA SER A 152 31.31 7.72 -16.26
C SER A 152 31.88 9.13 -16.17
N THR A 153 31.03 10.14 -16.33
CA THR A 153 31.40 11.56 -16.29
C THR A 153 30.43 12.34 -15.44
N TRP A 154 30.88 13.43 -14.85
CA TRP A 154 30.08 14.30 -14.01
C TRP A 154 30.22 15.75 -14.46
N ASP A 155 29.16 16.55 -14.24
CA ASP A 155 29.08 17.96 -14.57
C ASP A 155 28.62 18.75 -13.34
N ALA A 156 29.35 19.80 -12.95
CA ALA A 156 29.07 20.65 -11.80
C ALA A 156 27.68 21.31 -11.84
N ARG A 157 27.07 21.43 -13.03
CA ARG A 157 25.71 21.97 -13.20
C ARG A 157 24.66 21.25 -12.35
N TYR A 158 24.82 19.97 -12.11
CA TYR A 158 23.86 19.15 -11.33
C TYR A 158 23.73 19.58 -9.85
N LEU A 159 24.71 20.32 -9.34
CA LEU A 159 24.65 20.91 -8.00
C LEU A 159 24.13 22.36 -8.00
N SER A 160 23.90 22.97 -9.16
CA SER A 160 23.52 24.37 -9.25
C SER A 160 22.03 24.60 -8.92
N ASP A 161 21.73 25.78 -8.35
CA ASP A 161 20.36 26.22 -8.07
C ASP A 161 19.54 26.35 -9.37
N ASP A 162 20.15 26.74 -10.47
CA ASP A 162 19.46 26.87 -11.75
C ASP A 162 19.01 25.52 -12.29
N PHE A 163 19.80 24.48 -12.05
CA PHE A 163 19.42 23.13 -12.40
C PHE A 163 18.27 22.62 -11.52
N ALA A 164 18.34 22.84 -10.20
CA ALA A 164 17.26 22.52 -9.27
C ALA A 164 15.93 23.20 -9.68
N LYS A 165 15.98 24.46 -10.11
CA LYS A 165 14.81 25.19 -10.66
C LYS A 165 14.25 24.55 -11.94
N GLN A 166 15.12 24.16 -12.87
CA GLN A 166 14.68 23.50 -14.11
C GLN A 166 13.96 22.18 -13.84
N THR A 167 14.41 21.41 -12.83
CA THR A 167 13.78 20.16 -12.45
C THR A 167 12.41 20.33 -11.78
N LEU A 168 12.11 21.49 -11.17
CA LEU A 168 10.77 21.79 -10.66
C LEU A 168 9.75 21.97 -11.79
N ALA A 169 10.19 22.46 -12.95
CA ALA A 169 9.35 22.69 -14.10
C ALA A 169 9.19 21.48 -15.05
N ARG A 170 10.02 20.45 -14.89
CA ARG A 170 10.07 19.29 -15.80
C ARG A 170 9.95 17.98 -15.04
N GLU A 171 8.72 17.49 -14.93
CA GLU A 171 8.40 16.27 -14.19
C GLU A 171 9.23 15.05 -14.62
N GLU A 172 9.39 14.85 -15.91
CA GLU A 172 10.15 13.73 -16.49
C GLU A 172 11.64 13.70 -16.09
N GLN A 173 12.20 14.82 -15.67
CA GLN A 173 13.62 14.93 -15.31
C GLN A 173 13.89 14.90 -13.82
N LYS A 174 12.85 14.94 -12.97
CA LYS A 174 13.01 15.07 -11.50
C LYS A 174 13.83 13.94 -10.88
N PHE A 175 13.71 12.73 -11.39
CA PHE A 175 14.37 11.54 -10.87
C PHE A 175 15.46 10.97 -11.78
N GLN A 176 15.65 11.54 -12.95
CA GLN A 176 16.64 11.06 -13.92
C GLN A 176 18.08 11.32 -13.49
N LEU A 177 18.30 12.18 -12.52
CA LEU A 177 19.61 12.74 -12.19
C LEU A 177 20.04 12.49 -10.76
N THR A 178 19.41 11.50 -10.11
CA THR A 178 19.77 11.09 -8.74
C THR A 178 21.23 10.66 -8.65
N LYS A 179 21.72 9.86 -9.60
CA LYS A 179 23.12 9.42 -9.66
C LYS A 179 24.08 10.55 -9.89
N GLU A 180 23.76 11.45 -10.80
CA GLU A 180 24.55 12.64 -11.12
C GLU A 180 24.69 13.54 -9.88
N TYR A 181 23.60 13.72 -9.12
CA TYR A 181 23.61 14.49 -7.90
C TYR A 181 24.48 13.84 -6.81
N LEU A 182 24.32 12.52 -6.58
CA LEU A 182 25.11 11.77 -5.61
C LEU A 182 26.61 11.78 -5.95
N ALA A 183 26.94 11.59 -7.24
CA ALA A 183 28.31 11.69 -7.73
C ALA A 183 28.88 13.09 -7.55
N GLY A 184 28.06 14.11 -7.81
CA GLY A 184 28.43 15.51 -7.62
C GLY A 184 28.76 15.86 -6.17
N LEU A 185 27.95 15.40 -5.20
CA LEU A 185 28.25 15.56 -3.78
C LEU A 185 29.60 14.93 -3.43
N LYS A 186 29.86 13.73 -3.92
CA LYS A 186 31.13 13.03 -3.67
C LYS A 186 32.35 13.72 -4.29
N MET A 187 32.19 14.26 -5.50
CA MET A 187 33.25 15.05 -6.16
C MET A 187 33.55 16.34 -5.42
N GLY A 188 32.50 17.04 -4.94
CA GLY A 188 32.62 18.22 -4.09
C GLY A 188 33.43 17.93 -2.82
N ASP A 189 33.07 16.83 -2.11
CA ASP A 189 33.78 16.39 -0.90
C ASP A 189 35.29 16.19 -1.15
N ILE A 190 35.66 15.58 -2.29
CA ILE A 190 37.06 15.34 -2.63
C ILE A 190 37.78 16.65 -2.92
N GLN A 191 37.16 17.55 -3.68
CA GLN A 191 37.75 18.85 -4.02
C GLN A 191 37.94 19.73 -2.76
N GLU A 192 36.93 19.78 -1.88
CA GLU A 192 37.03 20.56 -0.63
C GLU A 192 38.05 19.94 0.32
N THR A 193 38.12 18.60 0.42
CA THR A 193 39.13 17.92 1.24
C THR A 193 40.53 18.21 0.72
N GLN A 194 40.75 18.19 -0.61
CA GLN A 194 42.04 18.51 -1.22
C GLN A 194 42.43 19.95 -0.94
N THR A 195 41.53 20.90 -1.12
CA THR A 195 41.77 22.33 -0.83
C THR A 195 42.11 22.56 0.65
N ALA A 196 41.43 21.85 1.56
CA ALA A 196 41.72 21.92 2.99
C ALA A 196 43.11 21.37 3.32
N LEU A 197 43.52 20.26 2.69
CA LEU A 197 44.85 19.67 2.86
C LEU A 197 45.96 20.62 2.35
N GLU A 198 45.77 21.24 1.18
CA GLU A 198 46.68 22.24 0.62
C GLU A 198 46.81 23.47 1.57
N ALA A 199 45.74 23.81 2.31
CA ALA A 199 45.75 24.84 3.35
C ALA A 199 46.31 24.36 4.72
N GLY A 200 46.85 23.12 4.80
CA GLY A 200 47.39 22.54 6.03
C GLY A 200 46.35 22.12 7.06
N LYS A 201 45.10 21.92 6.65
CA LYS A 201 43.99 21.49 7.53
C LYS A 201 43.58 20.08 7.19
N ALA A 202 43.56 19.19 8.18
CA ALA A 202 42.97 17.87 8.04
C ALA A 202 41.47 17.91 8.32
N VAL A 203 40.63 17.95 7.27
CA VAL A 203 39.18 17.98 7.38
C VAL A 203 38.61 16.81 6.59
N TYR A 204 37.71 16.05 7.21
CA TYR A 204 36.92 15.04 6.52
C TYR A 204 35.52 15.59 6.26
N ILE A 205 35.13 15.63 4.98
CA ILE A 205 33.82 16.12 4.53
C ILE A 205 33.06 14.93 3.94
N ASP A 206 31.82 14.73 4.37
CA ASP A 206 30.91 13.70 3.84
C ASP A 206 29.53 14.31 3.62
N SER A 207 29.32 14.93 2.48
CA SER A 207 28.03 15.52 2.07
C SER A 207 26.95 14.46 1.81
N LEU A 208 27.31 13.18 1.72
CA LEU A 208 26.37 12.07 1.62
C LEU A 208 25.85 11.60 2.98
N LYS A 209 26.36 12.13 4.10
CA LYS A 209 26.06 11.66 5.46
C LYS A 209 24.56 11.63 5.74
N GLU A 210 23.86 12.74 5.48
CA GLU A 210 22.42 12.84 5.74
C GLU A 210 21.62 11.82 4.91
N ILE A 211 21.99 11.63 3.64
CA ILE A 211 21.35 10.64 2.76
C ILE A 211 21.61 9.20 3.25
N LYS A 212 22.83 8.92 3.67
CA LYS A 212 23.22 7.62 4.25
C LYS A 212 22.42 7.30 5.51
N GLU A 213 22.35 8.25 6.45
CA GLU A 213 21.62 8.08 7.71
C GLU A 213 20.13 7.81 7.49
N VAL A 214 19.50 8.55 6.57
CA VAL A 214 18.09 8.32 6.22
C VAL A 214 17.92 6.97 5.55
N PHE A 215 18.78 6.61 4.60
CA PHE A 215 18.73 5.32 3.90
C PHE A 215 18.91 4.16 4.89
N ASP A 216 19.93 4.20 5.71
CA ASP A 216 20.29 3.14 6.67
C ASP A 216 19.17 2.92 7.71
N ARG A 217 18.53 4.02 8.13
CA ARG A 217 17.39 3.97 9.05
C ARG A 217 16.14 3.39 8.40
N PHE A 218 15.94 3.68 7.11
CA PHE A 218 14.73 3.31 6.40
C PHE A 218 14.76 1.86 5.87
N PHE A 219 15.92 1.41 5.39
CA PHE A 219 16.11 0.10 4.75
C PHE A 219 16.96 -0.90 5.56
N PRO A 220 16.78 -1.09 6.88
CA PRO A 220 17.53 -2.12 7.56
C PRO A 220 17.20 -3.51 7.00
N PRO A 221 18.19 -4.40 6.79
CA PRO A 221 19.59 -4.28 7.20
C PRO A 221 20.54 -3.68 6.15
N MET A 222 20.03 -3.11 5.04
CA MET A 222 20.85 -2.48 4.02
C MET A 222 21.50 -1.18 4.51
N LYS A 223 22.68 -0.85 3.96
CA LYS A 223 23.41 0.39 4.26
C LYS A 223 23.98 1.01 3.02
N PHE A 224 23.80 2.32 2.84
CA PHE A 224 24.43 3.05 1.77
C PHE A 224 25.90 3.36 2.13
N LYS A 225 26.85 2.59 1.58
CA LYS A 225 28.27 2.71 1.91
C LYS A 225 28.92 3.95 1.32
N ASN A 226 28.94 4.06 0.00
CA ASN A 226 29.68 5.14 -0.68
C ASN A 226 29.38 5.21 -2.17
N VAL A 227 29.84 6.30 -2.79
CA VAL A 227 29.94 6.46 -4.24
C VAL A 227 31.41 6.38 -4.63
N LEU A 228 31.77 5.38 -5.47
CA LEU A 228 33.13 5.15 -5.96
C LEU A 228 33.30 5.78 -7.34
N ILE A 229 33.88 6.97 -7.39
CA ILE A 229 34.10 7.74 -8.63
C ILE A 229 35.44 7.43 -9.29
N ASN A 230 36.33 6.70 -8.59
CA ASN A 230 37.61 6.23 -9.14
C ASN A 230 37.48 4.99 -10.04
N LYS A 231 36.26 4.52 -10.26
CA LYS A 231 35.93 3.44 -11.19
C LYS A 231 35.15 4.00 -12.38
N SER A 232 35.23 3.33 -13.51
CA SER A 232 34.44 3.66 -14.68
C SER A 232 33.67 2.42 -15.17
N PRO A 233 32.35 2.37 -15.10
CA PRO A 233 31.44 3.43 -14.59
C PRO A 233 31.55 3.65 -13.07
N PHE A 234 31.04 4.79 -12.58
CA PHE A 234 30.92 5.06 -11.14
C PHE A 234 30.05 4.01 -10.47
N GLN A 235 30.42 3.60 -9.25
CA GLN A 235 29.67 2.61 -8.49
C GLN A 235 29.00 3.25 -7.27
N PHE A 236 27.73 2.96 -7.08
CA PHE A 236 26.88 3.43 -5.98
C PHE A 236 26.62 2.26 -5.04
N VAL A 237 27.47 2.09 -4.04
CA VAL A 237 27.60 0.85 -3.27
C VAL A 237 26.61 0.82 -2.11
N ILE A 238 25.75 -0.18 -2.11
CA ILE A 238 24.84 -0.52 -1.02
C ILE A 238 25.26 -1.88 -0.46
N SER A 239 25.49 -1.95 0.85
CA SER A 239 25.78 -3.18 1.56
C SER A 239 24.51 -3.88 1.95
N THR A 240 24.39 -5.16 1.64
CA THR A 240 23.33 -6.07 2.08
C THR A 240 23.92 -7.24 2.87
N PRO A 241 23.12 -8.03 3.59
CA PRO A 241 23.60 -9.25 4.24
C PRO A 241 24.23 -10.28 3.29
N LEU A 242 23.88 -10.21 2.00
CA LEU A 242 24.37 -11.13 0.95
C LEU A 242 25.58 -10.59 0.18
N GLY A 243 26.02 -9.36 0.47
CA GLY A 243 27.13 -8.69 -0.19
C GLY A 243 26.77 -7.28 -0.67
N ASP A 244 27.73 -6.65 -1.34
CA ASP A 244 27.57 -5.30 -1.87
C ASP A 244 26.86 -5.35 -3.24
N ILE A 245 25.87 -4.48 -3.44
CA ILE A 245 25.13 -4.31 -4.70
C ILE A 245 25.24 -2.87 -5.19
N ASP A 246 24.92 -2.61 -6.46
CA ASP A 246 24.78 -1.25 -6.97
C ASP A 246 23.36 -0.73 -6.73
N ILE A 247 23.20 0.59 -6.65
CA ILE A 247 21.90 1.27 -6.52
C ILE A 247 20.92 0.84 -7.63
N ASP A 248 21.43 0.44 -8.80
CA ASP A 248 20.61 -0.05 -9.90
C ASP A 248 19.99 -1.44 -9.64
N ASP A 249 20.51 -2.16 -8.68
CA ASP A 249 20.03 -3.51 -8.32
C ASP A 249 18.96 -3.46 -7.20
N LEU A 250 18.67 -2.28 -6.65
CA LEU A 250 17.52 -2.07 -5.77
C LEU A 250 16.20 -2.38 -6.49
N SER A 251 15.19 -2.80 -5.74
CA SER A 251 13.82 -2.94 -6.25
C SER A 251 13.26 -1.60 -6.74
N SER A 252 12.18 -1.63 -7.51
CA SER A 252 11.52 -0.40 -8.01
C SER A 252 11.07 0.51 -6.87
N GLY A 253 10.45 -0.05 -5.83
CA GLY A 253 10.01 0.71 -4.67
C GLY A 253 11.16 1.32 -3.86
N GLU A 254 12.24 0.56 -3.62
CA GLU A 254 13.43 1.07 -2.92
C GLU A 254 14.11 2.22 -3.68
N LYS A 255 14.18 2.12 -5.02
CA LYS A 255 14.68 3.20 -5.87
C LYS A 255 13.82 4.45 -5.77
N GLU A 256 12.51 4.27 -5.78
CA GLU A 256 11.56 5.37 -5.70
C GLU A 256 11.71 6.15 -4.39
N ILE A 257 11.75 5.45 -3.28
CA ILE A 257 11.95 6.05 -1.96
C ILE A 257 13.30 6.78 -1.88
N LEU A 258 14.37 6.15 -2.36
CA LEU A 258 15.68 6.79 -2.41
C LEU A 258 15.67 8.07 -3.27
N ASN A 259 15.01 8.03 -4.42
CA ASN A 259 14.86 9.20 -5.28
C ASN A 259 14.15 10.36 -4.56
N ILE A 260 13.09 10.08 -3.81
CA ILE A 260 12.39 11.08 -3.00
C ILE A 260 13.33 11.65 -1.92
N PHE A 261 14.07 10.81 -1.20
CA PHE A 261 15.02 11.27 -0.18
C PHE A 261 16.11 12.15 -0.77
N VAL A 262 16.69 11.74 -1.90
CA VAL A 262 17.70 12.55 -2.60
C VAL A 262 17.11 13.86 -3.10
N ARG A 263 15.86 13.86 -3.57
CA ARG A 263 15.13 15.06 -3.98
C ARG A 263 14.96 16.05 -2.82
N PHE A 264 14.51 15.57 -1.66
CA PHE A 264 14.38 16.41 -0.46
C PHE A 264 15.74 16.96 0.00
N HIS A 265 16.79 16.14 -0.03
CA HIS A 265 18.14 16.59 0.26
C HIS A 265 18.65 17.65 -0.73
N GLN A 266 18.36 17.47 -2.03
CA GLN A 266 18.74 18.43 -3.06
C GLN A 266 18.04 19.78 -2.93
N LEU A 267 16.72 19.76 -2.71
CA LEU A 267 15.90 20.97 -2.65
C LEU A 267 15.91 21.65 -1.30
N LYS A 268 16.13 20.89 -0.19
CA LYS A 268 16.06 21.35 1.21
C LYS A 268 14.83 22.25 1.44
N PRO A 269 13.60 21.72 1.19
CA PRO A 269 12.39 22.53 1.19
C PRO A 269 12.12 23.13 2.58
N LYS A 270 11.72 24.41 2.60
CA LYS A 270 11.26 25.12 3.80
C LYS A 270 10.12 26.05 3.43
N GLY A 271 8.97 25.90 4.09
CA GLY A 271 7.76 26.64 3.75
C GLY A 271 7.30 26.35 2.31
N ALA A 272 7.53 25.14 1.81
CA ALA A 272 7.17 24.68 0.48
C ALA A 272 5.84 23.94 0.50
N ILE A 273 5.15 23.95 -0.64
CA ILE A 273 3.98 23.11 -0.92
C ILE A 273 4.43 21.97 -1.84
N ILE A 274 4.22 20.74 -1.41
CA ILE A 274 4.64 19.53 -2.13
C ILE A 274 3.41 18.66 -2.36
N LEU A 275 3.10 18.40 -3.60
CA LEU A 275 2.03 17.52 -4.05
C LEU A 275 2.64 16.21 -4.52
N LEU A 276 2.26 15.08 -3.92
CA LEU A 276 2.78 13.75 -4.23
C LEU A 276 1.63 12.84 -4.67
N ASP A 277 1.61 12.49 -5.94
CA ASP A 277 0.55 11.63 -6.50
C ASP A 277 0.92 10.15 -6.39
N GLU A 278 -0.07 9.31 -6.03
CA GLU A 278 0.09 7.85 -5.86
C GLU A 278 1.34 7.47 -5.04
N ALA A 279 1.39 7.90 -3.80
CA ALA A 279 2.55 7.72 -2.92
C ALA A 279 2.91 6.24 -2.66
N ASP A 280 1.98 5.33 -2.87
CA ASP A 280 2.09 3.88 -2.65
C ASP A 280 2.55 3.07 -3.88
N VAL A 281 2.68 3.70 -5.07
CA VAL A 281 3.05 2.98 -6.29
C VAL A 281 4.37 2.23 -6.13
N HIS A 282 4.37 0.95 -6.50
CA HIS A 282 5.52 0.03 -6.43
C HIS A 282 6.07 -0.27 -5.03
N LEU A 283 5.42 0.17 -3.95
CA LEU A 283 5.86 -0.11 -2.60
C LEU A 283 5.29 -1.45 -2.10
N HIS A 284 6.10 -2.16 -1.31
CA HIS A 284 5.60 -3.28 -0.53
C HIS A 284 4.86 -2.73 0.70
N PRO A 285 3.74 -3.31 1.11
CA PRO A 285 2.97 -2.84 2.27
C PRO A 285 3.80 -2.55 3.53
N ASP A 286 4.84 -3.35 3.83
CA ASP A 286 5.73 -3.10 4.98
C ASP A 286 6.54 -1.81 4.89
N LEU A 287 6.77 -1.31 3.66
CA LEU A 287 7.49 -0.05 3.42
C LEU A 287 6.57 1.16 3.44
N GLU A 288 5.29 1.00 3.09
CA GLU A 288 4.33 2.10 2.94
C GLU A 288 4.15 2.90 4.24
N ARG A 289 3.97 2.22 5.37
CA ARG A 289 3.86 2.86 6.68
C ARG A 289 5.13 3.65 7.04
N ARG A 290 6.30 3.02 6.88
CA ARG A 290 7.60 3.66 7.15
C ARG A 290 7.83 4.83 6.22
N TYR A 291 7.42 4.70 4.96
CA TYR A 291 7.55 5.75 3.97
C TYR A 291 6.69 6.96 4.34
N LEU A 292 5.45 6.75 4.76
CA LEU A 292 4.58 7.84 5.23
C LEU A 292 5.20 8.56 6.45
N GLU A 293 5.75 7.80 7.42
CA GLU A 293 6.44 8.36 8.58
C GLU A 293 7.68 9.19 8.16
N ALA A 294 8.45 8.68 7.18
CA ALA A 294 9.59 9.41 6.63
C ALA A 294 9.16 10.69 5.90
N LEU A 295 8.10 10.65 5.11
CA LEU A 295 7.54 11.84 4.44
C LEU A 295 7.09 12.90 5.45
N ARG A 296 6.48 12.51 6.57
CA ARG A 296 6.12 13.44 7.66
C ARG A 296 7.35 14.11 8.26
N LEU A 297 8.43 13.36 8.49
CA LEU A 297 9.67 13.91 9.03
C LEU A 297 10.38 14.84 8.04
N LEU A 298 10.52 14.42 6.79
CA LEU A 298 11.13 15.20 5.71
C LEU A 298 10.30 16.44 5.36
N GLY A 299 8.98 16.33 5.53
CA GLY A 299 8.03 17.40 5.26
C GLY A 299 7.89 18.43 6.38
N GLN A 300 8.60 18.31 7.50
CA GLN A 300 8.48 19.27 8.60
C GLN A 300 8.76 20.71 8.16
N GLY A 301 7.85 21.62 8.52
CA GLY A 301 7.90 23.02 8.09
C GLY A 301 7.49 23.24 6.64
N ASN A 302 6.92 22.22 5.97
CA ASN A 302 6.35 22.29 4.63
C ASN A 302 4.89 21.80 4.66
N GLN A 303 4.15 22.10 3.62
CA GLN A 303 2.82 21.54 3.41
C GLN A 303 2.90 20.40 2.38
N LEU A 304 2.43 19.22 2.76
CA LEU A 304 2.51 18.02 1.95
C LEU A 304 1.12 17.42 1.72
N PHE A 305 0.69 17.39 0.47
CA PHE A 305 -0.54 16.70 0.04
C PHE A 305 -0.16 15.47 -0.76
N LEU A 306 -0.65 14.32 -0.36
CA LEU A 306 -0.37 13.08 -1.09
C LEU A 306 -1.66 12.30 -1.38
N THR A 307 -1.65 11.58 -2.50
CA THR A 307 -2.72 10.65 -2.84
C THR A 307 -2.26 9.22 -2.65
N THR A 308 -3.16 8.34 -2.26
CA THR A 308 -2.87 6.92 -2.08
C THR A 308 -4.10 6.04 -2.33
N HIS A 309 -3.84 4.81 -2.72
CA HIS A 309 -4.79 3.70 -2.73
C HIS A 309 -4.51 2.68 -1.63
N SER A 310 -3.41 2.85 -0.88
CA SER A 310 -2.97 1.91 0.14
C SER A 310 -3.78 2.02 1.43
N PRO A 311 -4.45 0.95 1.86
CA PRO A 311 -5.06 0.88 3.18
C PRO A 311 -4.04 1.12 4.31
N GLU A 312 -2.81 0.64 4.13
CA GLU A 312 -1.73 0.79 5.10
C GLU A 312 -1.36 2.26 5.32
N MET A 313 -1.22 3.02 4.23
CA MET A 313 -0.96 4.46 4.32
C MET A 313 -2.13 5.21 4.93
N MET A 314 -3.37 4.82 4.64
CA MET A 314 -4.56 5.45 5.24
C MET A 314 -4.60 5.26 6.76
N ILE A 315 -4.36 4.03 7.21
CA ILE A 315 -4.30 3.70 8.63
C ILE A 315 -3.16 4.46 9.31
N ALA A 316 -1.98 4.51 8.68
CA ALA A 316 -0.83 5.24 9.21
C ALA A 316 -1.02 6.76 9.21
N ALA A 317 -1.86 7.30 8.33
CA ALA A 317 -2.20 8.72 8.27
C ALA A 317 -2.95 9.19 9.53
N GLY A 318 -3.84 8.34 10.05
CA GLY A 318 -4.74 8.69 11.15
C GLY A 318 -5.84 9.67 10.70
N THR A 319 -6.87 9.83 11.52
CA THR A 319 -8.05 10.66 11.20
C THR A 319 -7.74 12.15 11.06
N ASP A 320 -6.65 12.63 11.67
CA ASP A 320 -6.29 14.06 11.66
C ASP A 320 -5.83 14.56 10.29
N SER A 321 -5.28 13.68 9.46
CA SER A 321 -4.72 14.03 8.15
C SER A 321 -5.37 13.31 6.98
N LEU A 322 -6.37 12.45 7.22
CA LEU A 322 -7.00 11.63 6.19
C LEU A 322 -8.24 12.32 5.59
N TYR A 323 -8.29 12.37 4.28
CA TYR A 323 -9.42 12.87 3.49
C TYR A 323 -9.81 11.84 2.44
N THR A 324 -11.10 11.67 2.22
CA THR A 324 -11.60 10.83 1.14
C THR A 324 -12.17 11.66 0.02
N LEU A 325 -11.92 11.24 -1.21
CA LEU A 325 -12.50 11.84 -2.39
C LEU A 325 -13.57 10.89 -2.98
N LEU A 326 -14.82 11.29 -2.86
CA LEU A 326 -15.96 10.52 -3.31
C LEU A 326 -16.16 10.64 -4.83
N LYS A 327 -16.60 9.55 -5.46
CA LYS A 327 -17.07 9.62 -6.86
C LYS A 327 -18.30 10.51 -6.94
N GLU A 328 -18.41 11.23 -8.06
CA GLU A 328 -19.62 11.96 -8.38
C GLU A 328 -20.82 11.01 -8.40
N GLN A 329 -21.88 11.38 -7.66
CA GLN A 329 -23.18 10.73 -7.75
C GLN A 329 -24.20 11.74 -8.30
N PRO A 330 -25.03 11.40 -9.30
CA PRO A 330 -25.99 12.31 -9.90
C PRO A 330 -26.98 12.95 -8.91
N ALA A 331 -27.16 12.34 -7.75
CA ALA A 331 -28.06 12.82 -6.69
C ALA A 331 -27.39 13.73 -5.64
N ASN A 332 -26.06 13.82 -5.61
CA ASN A 332 -25.33 14.60 -4.60
C ASN A 332 -24.51 15.71 -5.26
N SER A 333 -25.03 16.93 -5.23
CA SER A 333 -24.29 18.16 -5.57
C SER A 333 -23.37 18.66 -4.46
N GLY A 334 -22.98 17.80 -3.52
CA GLY A 334 -22.17 18.13 -2.35
C GLY A 334 -20.65 18.11 -2.63
N ASN A 335 -19.89 18.53 -1.62
CA ASN A 335 -18.42 18.48 -1.66
C ASN A 335 -17.95 17.04 -1.76
N GLN A 336 -17.15 16.73 -2.80
CA GLN A 336 -16.58 15.40 -3.02
C GLN A 336 -15.38 15.11 -2.08
N LEU A 337 -14.71 16.15 -1.57
CA LEU A 337 -13.61 16.02 -0.63
C LEU A 337 -14.13 16.08 0.80
N VAL A 338 -14.09 14.97 1.50
CA VAL A 338 -14.59 14.82 2.87
C VAL A 338 -13.45 14.47 3.81
N ARG A 339 -13.34 15.20 4.93
CA ARG A 339 -12.39 14.84 5.97
C ARG A 339 -12.91 13.61 6.71
N VAL A 340 -12.04 12.63 6.89
CA VAL A 340 -12.36 11.43 7.68
C VAL A 340 -12.26 11.79 9.16
N THR A 341 -13.39 12.11 9.77
CA THR A 341 -13.47 12.52 11.20
C THR A 341 -14.03 11.45 12.10
N GLN A 342 -14.76 10.50 11.52
CA GLN A 342 -15.40 9.39 12.23
C GLN A 342 -15.13 8.07 11.50
N SER A 343 -15.28 6.97 12.19
CA SER A 343 -15.07 5.63 11.65
C SER A 343 -16.04 5.23 10.54
N GLU A 344 -17.22 5.83 10.47
CA GLU A 344 -18.16 5.63 9.36
C GLU A 344 -17.57 6.05 8.01
N ASP A 345 -16.83 7.16 7.98
CA ASP A 345 -16.16 7.64 6.78
C ASP A 345 -14.99 6.71 6.38
N LEU A 346 -14.22 6.25 7.37
CA LEU A 346 -13.12 5.29 7.14
C LEU A 346 -13.67 3.95 6.63
N HIS A 347 -14.80 3.51 7.14
CA HIS A 347 -15.49 2.31 6.73
C HIS A 347 -15.93 2.36 5.25
N ASN A 348 -16.55 3.47 4.85
CA ASN A 348 -16.96 3.71 3.47
C ASN A 348 -15.74 3.73 2.53
N VAL A 349 -14.67 4.35 2.94
CA VAL A 349 -13.41 4.44 2.19
C VAL A 349 -12.75 3.08 2.03
N LEU A 350 -12.60 2.30 3.10
CA LEU A 350 -12.02 0.96 3.05
C LEU A 350 -12.85 0.03 2.16
N SER A 351 -14.18 0.09 2.24
CA SER A 351 -15.06 -0.71 1.40
C SER A 351 -14.99 -0.34 -0.09
N GLU A 352 -14.83 0.93 -0.41
CA GLU A 352 -14.70 1.42 -1.79
C GLU A 352 -13.35 1.03 -2.41
N ILE A 353 -12.29 1.00 -1.62
CA ILE A 353 -10.93 0.65 -2.06
C ILE A 353 -10.76 -0.86 -2.20
N MET A 354 -11.33 -1.63 -1.28
CA MET A 354 -11.27 -3.11 -1.30
C MET A 354 -12.20 -3.73 -2.35
N GLY A 355 -12.86 -2.91 -3.17
CA GLY A 355 -13.72 -3.38 -4.27
C GLY A 355 -15.08 -3.81 -3.75
N SER A 356 -15.97 -2.88 -3.55
CA SER A 356 -17.33 -3.10 -3.09
C SER A 356 -18.14 -3.96 -4.05
N ARG A 357 -18.28 -5.23 -3.75
CA ARG A 357 -19.47 -6.00 -4.08
C ARG A 357 -20.31 -6.29 -2.82
N GLY A 358 -20.24 -5.45 -1.81
CA GLY A 358 -21.07 -5.52 -0.62
C GLY A 358 -21.50 -4.13 -0.20
N ILE A 359 -22.79 -3.86 -0.25
CA ILE A 359 -23.40 -2.72 0.44
C ILE A 359 -23.18 -2.98 1.94
N ILE A 360 -22.24 -2.29 2.54
CA ILE A 360 -22.00 -2.36 3.99
C ILE A 360 -23.07 -1.49 4.64
N SER A 361 -24.04 -2.09 5.29
CA SER A 361 -24.99 -1.36 6.12
C SER A 361 -24.32 -0.93 7.43
N ILE A 362 -24.75 0.19 8.00
CA ILE A 362 -24.14 0.86 9.18
C ILE A 362 -23.97 -0.05 10.41
N ASN A 363 -24.55 -1.25 10.42
CA ASN A 363 -24.45 -2.23 11.50
C ASN A 363 -23.93 -3.60 11.03
N GLN A 364 -23.31 -3.69 9.86
CA GLN A 364 -22.87 -4.96 9.31
C GLN A 364 -21.51 -5.38 9.87
N ARG A 365 -21.40 -6.63 10.32
CA ARG A 365 -20.13 -7.23 10.71
C ARG A 365 -19.30 -7.58 9.49
N ILE A 366 -18.03 -7.25 9.51
CA ILE A 366 -17.08 -7.56 8.44
C ILE A 366 -16.13 -8.63 8.92
N VAL A 367 -16.04 -9.71 8.17
CA VAL A 367 -15.14 -10.81 8.44
C VAL A 367 -14.16 -10.97 7.29
N PHE A 368 -12.90 -10.68 7.56
CA PHE A 368 -11.81 -10.94 6.61
C PHE A 368 -11.49 -12.42 6.61
N ILE A 369 -11.45 -13.02 5.43
CA ILE A 369 -11.20 -14.44 5.22
C ILE A 369 -10.04 -14.65 4.25
N GLU A 370 -9.41 -15.82 4.29
CA GLU A 370 -8.43 -16.20 3.28
C GLU A 370 -9.11 -16.38 1.92
N GLY A 371 -8.36 -16.19 0.83
CA GLY A 371 -8.81 -16.36 -0.55
C GLY A 371 -8.74 -15.08 -1.38
N GLU A 372 -9.02 -15.24 -2.66
CA GLU A 372 -9.16 -14.15 -3.64
C GLU A 372 -10.65 -13.98 -3.98
N ASP A 373 -11.01 -12.84 -4.59
CA ASP A 373 -12.41 -12.54 -4.98
C ASP A 373 -13.07 -13.62 -5.87
N THR A 374 -12.26 -14.41 -6.58
CA THR A 374 -12.69 -15.52 -7.43
C THR A 374 -12.67 -16.87 -6.73
N SER A 375 -12.25 -16.92 -5.44
CA SER A 375 -12.17 -18.18 -4.70
C SER A 375 -13.55 -18.65 -4.23
N ALA A 376 -13.69 -19.98 -4.06
CA ALA A 376 -14.91 -20.57 -3.51
C ALA A 376 -15.09 -20.34 -2.01
N ASP A 377 -14.06 -19.83 -1.34
CA ASP A 377 -14.04 -19.68 0.10
C ASP A 377 -15.17 -18.76 0.55
N ARG A 378 -15.28 -17.60 -0.10
CA ARG A 378 -16.37 -16.64 0.15
C ARG A 378 -17.75 -17.26 -0.06
N GLU A 379 -17.93 -18.03 -1.15
CA GLU A 379 -19.21 -18.67 -1.48
C GLU A 379 -19.65 -19.68 -0.39
N ILE A 380 -18.70 -20.41 0.20
CA ILE A 380 -18.96 -21.33 1.31
C ILE A 380 -19.47 -20.55 2.54
N TYR A 381 -18.78 -19.47 2.93
CA TYR A 381 -19.17 -18.66 4.08
C TYR A 381 -20.54 -17.99 3.86
N GLU A 382 -20.78 -17.38 2.70
CA GLU A 382 -22.03 -16.67 2.38
C GLU A 382 -23.23 -17.63 2.23
N THR A 383 -22.99 -18.89 1.83
CA THR A 383 -24.03 -19.91 1.79
C THR A 383 -24.43 -20.38 3.18
N LEU A 384 -23.45 -20.55 4.08
CA LEU A 384 -23.68 -20.98 5.46
C LEU A 384 -24.23 -19.84 6.36
N TYR A 385 -23.82 -18.60 6.07
CA TYR A 385 -24.21 -17.38 6.79
C TYR A 385 -24.60 -16.29 5.80
N PRO A 386 -25.81 -16.34 5.23
CA PRO A 386 -26.26 -15.36 4.25
C PRO A 386 -26.18 -13.93 4.80
N PRO A 387 -25.55 -13.01 4.04
CA PRO A 387 -25.39 -11.61 4.47
C PRO A 387 -26.69 -10.91 4.87
N SER A 388 -27.79 -11.26 4.20
CA SER A 388 -29.12 -10.69 4.46
C SER A 388 -29.75 -11.15 5.78
N GLU A 389 -29.39 -12.33 6.30
CA GLU A 389 -29.96 -12.90 7.51
C GLU A 389 -29.13 -12.55 8.75
N TYR A 390 -27.81 -12.57 8.61
CA TYR A 390 -26.88 -12.43 9.73
C TYR A 390 -26.26 -11.03 9.82
N ASN A 391 -26.55 -10.15 8.88
CA ASN A 391 -25.96 -8.81 8.79
C ASN A 391 -24.43 -8.84 8.84
N ILE A 392 -23.83 -9.72 8.04
CA ILE A 392 -22.39 -10.00 7.98
C ILE A 392 -21.90 -9.93 6.53
N SER A 393 -20.67 -9.48 6.33
CA SER A 393 -20.00 -9.50 5.03
C SER A 393 -18.68 -10.24 5.13
N PHE A 394 -18.41 -11.16 4.21
CA PHE A 394 -17.15 -11.88 4.11
C PHE A 394 -16.29 -11.25 3.02
N VAL A 395 -15.11 -10.78 3.40
CA VAL A 395 -14.17 -10.07 2.53
C VAL A 395 -12.91 -10.92 2.34
N PRO A 396 -12.69 -11.49 1.14
CA PRO A 396 -11.44 -12.16 0.83
C PRO A 396 -10.27 -11.18 0.93
N ALA A 397 -9.23 -11.54 1.68
CA ALA A 397 -8.10 -10.67 1.98
C ALA A 397 -6.74 -11.32 1.65
N GLY A 398 -6.74 -12.26 0.71
CA GLY A 398 -5.55 -12.94 0.21
C GLY A 398 -5.12 -14.10 1.09
N ASN A 399 -3.83 -14.17 1.45
CA ASN A 399 -3.29 -15.29 2.23
C ASN A 399 -3.39 -15.07 3.74
N SER A 400 -3.11 -16.13 4.52
CA SER A 400 -3.12 -16.12 5.98
C SER A 400 -2.33 -14.96 6.60
N ALA A 401 -1.16 -14.62 6.05
CA ALA A 401 -0.34 -13.52 6.54
C ALA A 401 -1.01 -12.16 6.36
N GLN A 402 -1.71 -11.94 5.24
CA GLN A 402 -2.45 -10.71 4.96
C GLN A 402 -3.66 -10.57 5.91
N VAL A 403 -4.43 -11.65 6.09
CA VAL A 403 -5.58 -11.66 7.02
C VAL A 403 -5.13 -11.39 8.45
N ARG A 404 -4.03 -12.01 8.92
CA ARG A 404 -3.46 -11.78 10.26
C ARG A 404 -3.02 -10.33 10.44
N ARG A 405 -2.39 -9.76 9.44
CA ARG A 405 -1.95 -8.38 9.46
C ARG A 405 -3.12 -7.40 9.58
N ILE A 406 -4.21 -7.64 8.84
CA ILE A 406 -5.45 -6.86 9.00
C ILE A 406 -5.98 -6.98 10.42
N ALA A 407 -6.01 -8.20 10.99
CA ALA A 407 -6.45 -8.42 12.36
C ALA A 407 -5.60 -7.68 13.40
N GLU A 408 -4.27 -7.66 13.23
CA GLU A 408 -3.36 -6.90 14.11
C GLU A 408 -3.62 -5.40 14.03
N GLN A 409 -3.84 -4.88 12.85
CA GLN A 409 -4.13 -3.47 12.61
C GLN A 409 -5.49 -3.08 13.20
N VAL A 410 -6.53 -3.88 12.97
CA VAL A 410 -7.85 -3.69 13.59
C VAL A 410 -7.75 -3.73 15.11
N ASN A 411 -7.02 -4.67 15.70
CA ASN A 411 -6.80 -4.74 17.14
C ASN A 411 -6.06 -3.50 17.69
N ALA A 412 -5.09 -2.96 16.96
CA ALA A 412 -4.41 -1.72 17.34
C ALA A 412 -5.35 -0.50 17.33
N LEU A 413 -6.31 -0.48 16.41
CA LEU A 413 -7.32 0.58 16.31
C LEU A 413 -8.44 0.43 17.36
N LEU A 414 -8.78 -0.79 17.78
CA LEU A 414 -9.76 -1.07 18.83
C LEU A 414 -9.36 -0.48 20.20
N THR A 415 -8.06 -0.32 20.44
CA THR A 415 -7.56 0.37 21.64
C THR A 415 -7.80 1.88 21.60
N ALA A 416 -8.15 2.43 20.43
CA ALA A 416 -8.35 3.86 20.19
C ALA A 416 -9.83 4.27 20.03
N SER A 417 -10.74 3.36 19.61
CA SER A 417 -12.17 3.69 19.46
C SER A 417 -13.09 2.46 19.54
N ILE A 418 -14.31 2.67 20.08
CA ILE A 418 -15.35 1.64 20.23
C ILE A 418 -15.93 1.15 18.89
N GLU A 419 -15.75 1.91 17.82
CA GLU A 419 -16.41 1.73 16.53
C GLU A 419 -15.85 0.60 15.64
N PHE A 420 -14.62 0.12 15.92
CA PHE A 420 -14.03 -1.04 15.25
C PHE A 420 -14.50 -2.41 15.79
N GLN A 421 -15.50 -2.42 16.66
CA GLN A 421 -16.02 -3.67 17.26
C GLN A 421 -16.68 -4.61 16.26
N GLN A 422 -16.94 -4.18 15.04
CA GLN A 422 -17.62 -4.95 14.01
C GLN A 422 -16.68 -5.64 12.99
N TYR A 423 -15.37 -5.57 13.18
CA TYR A 423 -14.39 -6.20 12.31
C TYR A 423 -13.82 -7.46 12.95
N PHE A 424 -13.74 -8.52 12.16
CA PHE A 424 -13.23 -9.83 12.57
C PHE A 424 -12.38 -10.42 11.46
N SER A 425 -11.59 -11.42 11.77
CA SER A 425 -10.76 -12.14 10.81
C SER A 425 -10.80 -13.63 11.09
N ILE A 426 -10.92 -14.44 10.04
CA ILE A 426 -10.85 -15.89 10.12
C ILE A 426 -9.72 -16.36 9.22
N VAL A 427 -8.81 -17.15 9.77
CA VAL A 427 -7.73 -17.80 9.03
C VAL A 427 -7.90 -19.31 9.07
N ASP A 428 -7.43 -19.98 8.05
CA ASP A 428 -7.44 -21.45 7.95
C ASP A 428 -6.55 -22.09 9.05
N GLY A 429 -6.82 -23.35 9.34
CA GLY A 429 -6.13 -24.04 10.43
C GLY A 429 -4.71 -24.48 10.10
N ASP A 430 -4.34 -24.54 8.81
CA ASP A 430 -3.04 -25.00 8.31
C ASP A 430 -2.51 -26.34 8.92
N ILE A 431 -1.38 -26.83 8.42
CA ILE A 431 -0.77 -28.09 8.89
C ILE A 431 -0.23 -27.97 10.32
N GLU A 432 0.47 -26.88 10.62
CA GLU A 432 1.11 -26.62 11.91
C GLU A 432 0.93 -25.16 12.30
N ARG A 433 0.40 -24.94 13.48
CA ARG A 433 0.35 -23.60 14.09
C ARG A 433 1.66 -23.33 14.82
N PHE A 434 2.44 -22.41 14.32
CA PHE A 434 3.67 -21.95 14.97
C PHE A 434 3.48 -20.67 15.78
N GLU A 435 2.33 -20.04 15.68
CA GLU A 435 2.00 -18.82 16.41
C GLU A 435 1.09 -19.15 17.59
N PRO A 436 1.25 -18.44 18.71
CA PRO A 436 0.35 -18.63 19.86
C PRO A 436 -1.08 -18.33 19.45
N ASP A 437 -2.03 -19.01 20.09
CA ASP A 437 -3.44 -18.69 19.92
C ASP A 437 -3.68 -17.21 20.28
N PRO A 438 -4.60 -16.54 19.58
CA PRO A 438 -4.91 -15.15 19.85
C PRO A 438 -5.27 -14.95 21.33
N THR A 439 -4.78 -13.85 21.90
CA THR A 439 -5.12 -13.45 23.27
C THR A 439 -6.63 -13.25 23.43
N GLU A 440 -7.14 -13.44 24.64
CA GLU A 440 -8.55 -13.19 24.96
C GLU A 440 -8.93 -11.76 24.57
N GLY A 441 -10.01 -11.62 23.77
CA GLY A 441 -10.40 -10.33 23.16
C GLY A 441 -9.87 -10.11 21.74
N SER A 442 -9.03 -11.00 21.20
CA SER A 442 -8.61 -10.95 19.81
C SER A 442 -9.81 -11.14 18.86
N ARG A 443 -9.80 -10.38 17.76
CA ARG A 443 -10.79 -10.49 16.67
C ARG A 443 -10.34 -11.43 15.56
N LEU A 444 -9.22 -12.13 15.77
CA LEU A 444 -8.69 -13.15 14.87
C LEU A 444 -9.10 -14.52 15.37
N PHE A 445 -9.75 -15.31 14.51
CA PHE A 445 -10.18 -16.66 14.76
C PHE A 445 -9.47 -17.64 13.84
N HIS A 446 -9.20 -18.83 14.35
CA HIS A 446 -8.60 -19.90 13.57
C HIS A 446 -9.64 -20.98 13.33
N LEU A 447 -9.82 -21.37 12.05
CA LEU A 447 -10.62 -22.55 11.75
C LEU A 447 -9.92 -23.80 12.33
N PRO A 448 -10.67 -24.70 12.97
CA PRO A 448 -10.10 -25.94 13.48
C PRO A 448 -9.90 -27.01 12.36
N VAL A 449 -10.04 -26.62 11.12
CA VAL A 449 -9.86 -27.44 9.90
C VAL A 449 -8.75 -26.88 9.05
N TYR A 450 -8.15 -27.73 8.20
CA TYR A 450 -7.00 -27.35 7.35
C TYR A 450 -7.33 -26.19 6.41
N HIS A 451 -8.42 -26.27 5.68
CA HIS A 451 -9.00 -25.24 4.81
C HIS A 451 -10.51 -25.24 4.95
N VAL A 452 -11.16 -24.15 4.57
CA VAL A 452 -12.62 -24.04 4.62
C VAL A 452 -13.32 -25.12 3.80
N GLU A 453 -12.74 -25.59 2.69
CA GLU A 453 -13.31 -26.70 1.90
C GLU A 453 -13.37 -28.04 2.64
N ASN A 454 -12.64 -28.20 3.76
CA ASN A 454 -12.81 -29.38 4.59
C ASN A 454 -14.22 -29.50 5.17
N LEU A 455 -14.93 -28.38 5.26
CA LEU A 455 -16.34 -28.34 5.70
C LEU A 455 -17.27 -29.01 4.68
N LEU A 456 -16.82 -29.22 3.44
CA LEU A 456 -17.56 -29.92 2.38
C LEU A 456 -17.40 -31.46 2.44
N LEU A 457 -16.59 -31.99 3.37
CA LEU A 457 -16.31 -33.42 3.49
C LEU A 457 -17.39 -34.15 4.31
N ASP A 458 -18.68 -33.92 3.99
CA ASP A 458 -19.80 -34.69 4.52
C ASP A 458 -20.17 -35.82 3.57
N GLU A 459 -20.15 -37.07 4.02
CA GLU A 459 -20.38 -38.26 3.21
C GLU A 459 -21.81 -38.36 2.68
N ASN A 460 -22.79 -37.87 3.43
CA ASN A 460 -24.19 -37.91 3.00
C ASN A 460 -24.39 -36.95 1.83
N GLU A 461 -23.86 -35.70 1.96
CA GLU A 461 -23.95 -34.69 0.92
C GLU A 461 -23.15 -35.11 -0.33
N ILE A 462 -21.95 -35.68 -0.14
CA ILE A 462 -21.13 -36.21 -1.23
C ILE A 462 -21.89 -37.35 -1.96
N LEU A 463 -22.54 -38.26 -1.22
CA LEU A 463 -23.34 -39.33 -1.81
C LEU A 463 -24.52 -38.79 -2.64
N GLU A 464 -25.26 -37.82 -2.10
CA GLU A 464 -26.39 -37.22 -2.78
C GLU A 464 -25.98 -36.51 -4.08
N VAL A 465 -24.91 -35.70 -4.01
CA VAL A 465 -24.39 -34.99 -5.18
C VAL A 465 -23.85 -35.96 -6.21
N THR A 466 -23.15 -37.03 -5.78
CA THR A 466 -22.65 -38.06 -6.68
C THR A 466 -23.80 -38.79 -7.38
N ARG A 467 -24.87 -39.15 -6.65
CA ARG A 467 -26.08 -39.75 -7.23
C ARG A 467 -26.75 -38.80 -8.21
N SER A 468 -26.87 -37.53 -7.88
CA SER A 468 -27.46 -36.52 -8.76
C SER A 468 -26.69 -36.37 -10.07
N MET A 469 -25.37 -36.42 -10.04
CA MET A 469 -24.51 -36.23 -11.22
C MET A 469 -24.33 -37.50 -12.06
N MET A 470 -24.26 -38.66 -11.42
CA MET A 470 -23.98 -39.94 -12.12
C MET A 470 -25.23 -40.79 -12.39
N GLY A 471 -26.35 -40.49 -11.75
CA GLY A 471 -27.60 -41.25 -11.90
C GLY A 471 -27.40 -42.72 -11.58
N SER A 472 -27.82 -43.59 -12.48
CA SER A 472 -27.69 -45.06 -12.34
C SER A 472 -26.26 -45.60 -12.37
N LYS A 473 -25.26 -44.73 -12.68
CA LYS A 473 -23.84 -45.09 -12.68
C LYS A 473 -23.16 -44.80 -11.35
N CYS A 474 -23.88 -44.29 -10.34
CA CYS A 474 -23.31 -44.05 -9.02
C CYS A 474 -22.85 -45.37 -8.39
N PRO A 475 -21.57 -45.48 -7.98
CA PRO A 475 -21.06 -46.76 -7.46
C PRO A 475 -21.43 -46.99 -5.98
N TYR A 476 -22.09 -46.03 -5.32
CA TYR A 476 -22.35 -46.06 -3.88
C TYR A 476 -23.84 -46.21 -3.56
N THR A 477 -24.11 -47.05 -2.57
CA THR A 477 -25.42 -47.22 -1.98
C THR A 477 -25.57 -46.60 -0.60
N THR A 478 -24.47 -46.42 0.12
CA THR A 478 -24.47 -45.86 1.48
C THR A 478 -23.37 -44.82 1.66
N ALA A 479 -23.53 -43.96 2.66
CA ALA A 479 -22.54 -42.93 3.03
C ALA A 479 -21.24 -43.57 3.59
N GLU A 480 -21.34 -44.75 4.23
CA GLU A 480 -20.17 -45.48 4.71
C GLU A 480 -19.25 -45.93 3.57
N GLU A 481 -19.81 -46.27 2.41
CA GLU A 481 -19.01 -46.61 1.22
C GLU A 481 -18.24 -45.39 0.71
N VAL A 482 -18.88 -44.22 0.67
CA VAL A 482 -18.23 -42.96 0.34
C VAL A 482 -17.13 -42.63 1.34
N SER A 483 -17.42 -42.77 2.66
CA SER A 483 -16.44 -42.52 3.73
C SER A 483 -15.20 -43.39 3.57
N LYS A 484 -15.36 -44.69 3.30
CA LYS A 484 -14.23 -45.59 3.08
C LYS A 484 -13.38 -45.19 1.88
N ASP A 485 -14.01 -44.69 0.84
CA ASP A 485 -13.30 -44.28 -0.37
C ASP A 485 -12.55 -42.96 -0.16
N LEU A 486 -13.16 -41.99 0.50
CA LEU A 486 -12.47 -40.76 0.92
C LEU A 486 -11.29 -41.07 1.82
N GLN A 487 -11.42 -41.97 2.81
CA GLN A 487 -10.31 -42.38 3.69
C GLN A 487 -9.13 -43.01 2.93
N LYS A 488 -9.38 -43.79 1.87
CA LYS A 488 -8.30 -44.32 1.01
C LYS A 488 -7.56 -43.16 0.29
N LEU A 489 -8.28 -42.12 -0.13
CA LEU A 489 -7.71 -40.97 -0.81
C LEU A 489 -6.80 -40.17 0.09
N VAL A 490 -7.00 -40.17 1.41
CA VAL A 490 -6.12 -39.45 2.38
C VAL A 490 -4.67 -39.92 2.27
N LEU A 491 -4.43 -41.23 2.05
CA LEU A 491 -3.10 -41.80 1.89
C LEU A 491 -2.65 -41.97 0.42
N SER A 492 -3.47 -41.51 -0.53
CA SER A 492 -3.11 -41.57 -1.96
C SER A 492 -1.96 -40.63 -2.29
N GLU A 493 -1.19 -40.94 -3.32
CA GLU A 493 -0.12 -40.06 -3.80
C GLU A 493 -0.61 -38.67 -4.17
N ALA A 494 -1.84 -38.57 -4.70
CA ALA A 494 -2.45 -37.30 -5.09
C ALA A 494 -2.69 -36.37 -3.92
N HIS A 495 -2.84 -36.87 -2.70
CA HIS A 495 -3.00 -36.07 -1.48
C HIS A 495 -1.72 -36.04 -0.65
N LEU A 496 -1.03 -37.18 -0.46
CA LEU A 496 0.14 -37.27 0.42
C LEU A 496 1.30 -36.37 -0.04
N LYS A 497 1.61 -36.32 -1.33
CA LYS A 497 2.70 -35.47 -1.85
C LYS A 497 2.45 -33.96 -1.65
N PRO A 498 1.28 -33.40 -2.02
CA PRO A 498 0.96 -32.01 -1.71
C PRO A 498 0.92 -31.71 -0.21
N TYR A 499 0.46 -32.66 0.61
CA TYR A 499 0.45 -32.52 2.07
C TYR A 499 1.88 -32.47 2.64
N ALA A 500 2.74 -33.39 2.22
CA ALA A 500 4.15 -33.42 2.63
C ALA A 500 4.90 -32.16 2.20
N LYS A 501 4.61 -31.64 1.00
CA LYS A 501 5.19 -30.37 0.54
C LYS A 501 4.77 -29.21 1.44
N SER A 502 3.50 -29.09 1.79
CA SER A 502 3.05 -28.02 2.69
C SER A 502 3.63 -28.15 4.10
N LEU A 503 3.83 -29.38 4.59
CA LEU A 503 4.51 -29.63 5.86
C LEU A 503 5.99 -29.20 5.81
N LEU A 504 6.69 -29.46 4.70
CA LEU A 504 8.04 -28.98 4.47
C LEU A 504 8.11 -27.46 4.46
N ASP A 505 7.22 -26.81 3.69
CA ASP A 505 7.16 -25.34 3.58
C ASP A 505 6.92 -24.69 4.96
N ALA A 506 6.00 -25.25 5.76
CA ALA A 506 5.73 -24.79 7.12
C ALA A 506 6.97 -24.94 8.03
N ARG A 507 7.69 -26.06 7.95
CA ARG A 507 8.92 -26.28 8.73
C ARG A 507 10.05 -25.32 8.32
N LEU A 508 10.22 -25.08 7.04
CA LEU A 508 11.20 -24.11 6.53
C LEU A 508 10.87 -22.69 6.97
N ALA A 509 9.59 -22.29 6.91
CA ALA A 509 9.14 -20.98 7.39
C ALA A 509 9.41 -20.80 8.89
N LYS A 510 9.17 -21.86 9.70
CA LYS A 510 9.48 -21.83 11.14
C LYS A 510 10.97 -21.66 11.38
N LEU A 511 11.81 -22.46 10.72
CA LEU A 511 13.28 -22.37 10.85
C LEU A 511 13.80 -20.98 10.47
N ALA A 512 13.24 -20.37 9.40
CA ALA A 512 13.60 -19.02 8.99
C ALA A 512 13.19 -17.99 10.05
N LYS A 513 12.00 -18.11 10.63
CA LYS A 513 11.51 -17.23 11.71
C LYS A 513 12.37 -17.37 12.96
N ASP A 514 12.66 -18.60 13.41
CA ASP A 514 13.50 -18.87 14.58
C ASP A 514 14.92 -18.33 14.40
N ALA A 515 15.51 -18.48 13.21
CA ALA A 515 16.81 -17.93 12.88
C ALA A 515 16.79 -16.39 12.89
N TYR A 516 15.75 -15.77 12.32
CA TYR A 516 15.58 -14.32 12.36
C TYR A 516 15.45 -13.80 13.79
N ASP A 517 14.61 -14.42 14.61
CA ASP A 517 14.38 -14.01 16.01
C ASP A 517 15.67 -14.18 16.85
N ALA A 518 16.46 -15.24 16.64
CA ALA A 518 17.73 -15.43 17.31
C ALA A 518 18.74 -14.32 16.96
N VAL A 519 18.86 -13.94 15.69
CA VAL A 519 19.81 -12.92 15.25
C VAL A 519 19.38 -11.50 15.64
N TYR A 520 18.12 -11.16 15.42
CA TYR A 520 17.66 -9.77 15.51
C TYR A 520 17.01 -9.39 16.83
N LYS A 521 16.29 -10.33 17.50
CA LYS A 521 15.64 -10.05 18.79
C LYS A 521 16.51 -10.40 19.98
N GLN A 522 17.22 -11.55 19.94
CA GLN A 522 18.07 -12.03 21.03
C GLN A 522 19.52 -11.60 20.90
N LYS A 523 19.93 -11.01 19.78
CA LYS A 523 21.31 -10.57 19.47
C LYS A 523 22.36 -11.66 19.64
N SER A 524 21.98 -12.92 19.55
CA SER A 524 22.85 -14.09 19.63
C SER A 524 22.86 -14.82 18.28
N ALA A 525 24.00 -14.90 17.62
CA ALA A 525 24.11 -15.76 16.44
C ALA A 525 23.95 -17.23 16.88
N PRO A 526 23.14 -18.05 16.18
CA PRO A 526 23.05 -19.47 16.48
C PRO A 526 24.43 -20.11 16.32
N SER A 527 24.86 -20.87 17.31
CA SER A 527 26.17 -21.54 17.33
C SER A 527 26.31 -22.61 16.24
N GLN A 528 25.20 -23.08 15.67
CA GLN A 528 25.13 -23.99 14.52
C GLN A 528 23.90 -23.63 13.68
N LEU A 529 24.03 -23.70 12.35
CA LEU A 529 22.89 -23.59 11.45
C LEU A 529 21.94 -24.78 11.68
N PRO A 530 20.61 -24.55 11.77
CA PRO A 530 19.66 -25.63 11.92
C PRO A 530 19.74 -26.58 10.72
N LYS A 531 19.66 -27.90 10.99
CA LYS A 531 19.61 -28.90 9.91
C LYS A 531 18.33 -28.71 9.14
N LEU A 532 18.43 -28.52 7.83
CA LEU A 532 17.26 -28.42 6.95
C LEU A 532 16.57 -29.80 6.87
N PRO A 533 15.24 -29.85 6.93
CA PRO A 533 14.50 -31.08 6.79
C PRO A 533 14.61 -31.62 5.35
N GLU A 534 14.81 -32.93 5.22
CA GLU A 534 14.86 -33.61 3.91
C GLU A 534 13.46 -34.09 3.50
N TYR A 535 13.09 -33.88 2.24
CA TYR A 535 11.74 -34.24 1.75
C TYR A 535 11.32 -35.69 2.04
N PRO A 536 12.18 -36.73 1.90
CA PRO A 536 11.79 -38.10 2.22
C PRO A 536 11.48 -38.35 3.71
N GLU A 537 12.12 -37.60 4.62
CA GLU A 537 11.81 -37.65 6.05
C GLU A 537 10.47 -37.02 6.35
N ILE A 538 10.20 -35.86 5.74
CA ILE A 538 8.91 -35.14 5.83
C ILE A 538 7.78 -35.97 5.24
N GLU A 539 7.98 -36.65 4.12
CA GLU A 539 6.94 -37.52 3.53
C GLU A 539 6.58 -38.68 4.44
N LYS A 540 7.55 -39.29 5.10
CA LYS A 540 7.31 -40.34 6.13
C LYS A 540 6.57 -39.79 7.34
N GLU A 541 6.93 -38.59 7.81
CA GLU A 541 6.26 -37.90 8.90
C GLU A 541 4.80 -37.58 8.52
N ALA A 542 4.60 -36.98 7.35
CA ALA A 542 3.28 -36.65 6.81
C ALA A 542 2.38 -37.90 6.75
N LYS A 543 2.89 -39.01 6.23
CA LYS A 543 2.16 -40.29 6.19
C LYS A 543 1.77 -40.77 7.59
N LYS A 544 2.72 -40.75 8.54
CA LYS A 544 2.45 -41.16 9.93
C LYS A 544 1.38 -40.27 10.61
N VAL A 545 1.43 -38.96 10.36
CA VAL A 545 0.41 -38.02 10.87
C VAL A 545 -0.97 -38.37 10.29
N LEU A 546 -1.07 -38.56 8.97
CA LEU A 546 -2.34 -38.88 8.32
C LEU A 546 -2.87 -40.25 8.74
N GLU A 547 -2.03 -41.28 8.90
CA GLU A 547 -2.41 -42.59 9.47
C GLU A 547 -2.98 -42.44 10.87
N SER A 548 -2.37 -41.62 11.72
CA SER A 548 -2.87 -41.33 13.06
C SER A 548 -4.24 -40.64 13.03
N THR A 549 -4.43 -39.67 12.12
CA THR A 549 -5.72 -38.97 11.97
C THR A 549 -6.83 -39.88 11.45
N LEU A 550 -6.52 -40.85 10.61
CA LEU A 550 -7.46 -41.88 10.18
C LEU A 550 -7.85 -42.81 11.35
N ALA A 551 -6.86 -43.20 12.16
CA ALA A 551 -7.10 -44.11 13.28
C ALA A 551 -7.99 -43.48 14.39
N ASN A 552 -7.88 -42.18 14.63
CA ASN A 552 -8.65 -41.45 15.62
C ASN A 552 -9.89 -40.72 15.05
N GLY A 553 -10.18 -40.86 13.76
CA GLY A 553 -11.36 -40.28 13.10
C GLY A 553 -11.27 -38.78 12.82
N THR A 554 -10.11 -38.13 13.05
CA THR A 554 -9.94 -36.66 12.89
C THR A 554 -9.42 -36.25 11.50
N TRP A 555 -9.34 -37.19 10.56
CA TRP A 555 -8.73 -36.96 9.26
C TRP A 555 -9.38 -35.80 8.48
N ARG A 556 -10.70 -35.58 8.60
CA ARG A 556 -11.42 -34.49 7.93
C ARG A 556 -10.93 -33.12 8.36
N PHE A 557 -10.44 -32.98 9.57
CA PHE A 557 -9.92 -31.70 10.09
C PHE A 557 -8.49 -31.41 9.63
N LYS A 558 -7.71 -32.46 9.37
CA LYS A 558 -6.27 -32.34 9.13
C LYS A 558 -5.82 -32.61 7.70
N CYS A 559 -6.64 -33.23 6.85
CA CYS A 559 -6.33 -33.43 5.45
C CYS A 559 -6.51 -32.16 4.63
N LYS A 560 -5.96 -32.11 3.42
CA LYS A 560 -6.24 -31.08 2.43
C LYS A 560 -7.57 -31.40 1.72
N GLY A 561 -8.67 -30.87 2.22
CA GLY A 561 -10.02 -31.17 1.72
C GLY A 561 -10.17 -30.95 0.23
N ARG A 562 -9.62 -29.85 -0.30
CA ARG A 562 -9.59 -29.55 -1.74
C ARG A 562 -8.94 -30.66 -2.58
N ASP A 563 -7.81 -31.17 -2.13
CA ASP A 563 -7.06 -32.21 -2.85
C ASP A 563 -7.78 -33.56 -2.78
N ILE A 564 -8.41 -33.89 -1.66
CA ILE A 564 -9.26 -35.06 -1.50
C ILE A 564 -10.46 -35.01 -2.46
N LEU A 565 -11.18 -33.89 -2.49
CA LEU A 565 -12.33 -33.71 -3.39
C LEU A 565 -11.93 -33.75 -4.86
N LYS A 566 -10.78 -33.17 -5.23
CA LYS A 566 -10.25 -33.28 -6.60
C LYS A 566 -9.91 -34.72 -6.98
N ALA A 567 -9.25 -35.44 -6.08
CA ALA A 567 -8.91 -36.85 -6.31
C ALA A 567 -10.18 -37.73 -6.44
N TYR A 568 -11.16 -37.47 -5.58
CA TYR A 568 -12.48 -38.15 -5.67
C TYR A 568 -13.17 -37.87 -7.01
N CYS A 569 -13.24 -36.62 -7.42
CA CYS A 569 -13.82 -36.26 -8.73
C CYS A 569 -13.06 -36.91 -9.89
N GLY A 570 -11.74 -36.93 -9.85
CA GLY A 570 -10.89 -37.58 -10.86
C GLY A 570 -11.16 -39.08 -10.97
N GLN A 571 -11.33 -39.77 -9.82
CA GLN A 571 -11.64 -41.20 -9.77
C GLN A 571 -13.00 -41.55 -10.42
N HIS A 572 -13.98 -40.64 -10.31
CA HIS A 572 -15.34 -40.83 -10.80
C HIS A 572 -15.64 -40.09 -12.11
N GLY A 573 -14.66 -39.47 -12.74
CA GLY A 573 -14.83 -38.71 -13.98
C GLY A 573 -15.73 -37.48 -13.85
N LEU A 574 -15.81 -36.90 -12.64
CA LEU A 574 -16.59 -35.69 -12.33
C LEU A 574 -15.74 -34.44 -12.51
N LYS A 575 -16.36 -33.35 -12.94
CA LYS A 575 -15.70 -32.02 -12.96
C LYS A 575 -15.73 -31.43 -11.56
N TYR A 576 -14.55 -31.19 -10.99
CA TYR A 576 -14.39 -30.73 -9.61
C TYR A 576 -15.19 -29.44 -9.30
N GLU A 577 -15.11 -28.41 -10.15
CA GLU A 577 -15.83 -27.16 -9.93
C GLU A 577 -17.34 -27.32 -9.84
N HIS A 578 -17.91 -28.11 -10.75
CA HIS A 578 -19.35 -28.39 -10.73
C HIS A 578 -19.75 -29.22 -9.51
N PHE A 579 -18.93 -30.20 -9.14
CA PHE A 579 -19.16 -31.03 -7.97
C PHE A 579 -19.10 -30.21 -6.68
N ARG A 580 -18.06 -29.38 -6.52
CA ARG A 580 -17.89 -28.49 -5.39
C ARG A 580 -19.08 -27.52 -5.26
N ASN A 581 -19.45 -26.84 -6.34
CA ASN A 581 -20.56 -25.88 -6.31
C ASN A 581 -21.89 -26.57 -5.97
N SER A 582 -22.08 -27.83 -6.40
CA SER A 582 -23.24 -28.60 -6.01
C SER A 582 -23.22 -29.00 -4.53
N LEU A 583 -22.05 -29.28 -3.95
CA LEU A 583 -21.89 -29.52 -2.52
C LEU A 583 -22.20 -28.23 -1.72
N ILE A 584 -21.63 -27.08 -2.12
CA ILE A 584 -21.89 -25.80 -1.47
C ILE A 584 -23.39 -25.49 -1.43
N ALA A 585 -24.10 -25.71 -2.55
CA ALA A 585 -25.54 -25.50 -2.64
C ALA A 585 -26.39 -26.45 -1.75
N LYS A 586 -25.80 -27.56 -1.31
CA LYS A 586 -26.47 -28.58 -0.48
C LYS A 586 -26.27 -28.36 1.01
N ILE A 587 -25.21 -27.70 1.43
CA ILE A 587 -24.93 -27.46 2.84
C ILE A 587 -26.04 -26.58 3.41
N LYS A 588 -26.84 -27.11 4.34
CA LYS A 588 -27.93 -26.38 5.01
C LYS A 588 -27.61 -25.98 6.43
N THR A 589 -26.69 -26.68 7.07
CA THR A 589 -26.35 -26.48 8.48
C THR A 589 -24.86 -26.23 8.62
N PRO A 590 -24.45 -25.13 9.25
CA PRO A 590 -23.03 -24.87 9.50
C PRO A 590 -22.42 -26.01 10.34
N PRO A 591 -21.25 -26.54 9.96
CA PRO A 591 -20.52 -27.47 10.79
C PRO A 591 -20.19 -26.84 12.15
N GLU A 592 -20.23 -27.64 13.24
CA GLU A 592 -20.02 -27.20 14.61
C GLU A 592 -18.73 -26.36 14.78
N ALA A 593 -17.68 -26.75 14.07
CA ALA A 593 -16.41 -26.05 14.07
C ALA A 593 -16.51 -24.58 13.64
N LEU A 594 -17.27 -24.30 12.60
CA LEU A 594 -17.52 -22.94 12.12
C LEU A 594 -18.59 -22.24 12.96
N ALA A 595 -19.65 -22.96 13.36
CA ALA A 595 -20.72 -22.41 14.17
C ALA A 595 -20.19 -21.80 15.48
N ASN A 596 -19.25 -22.46 16.15
CA ASN A 596 -18.62 -21.98 17.38
C ASN A 596 -17.84 -20.65 17.18
N ILE A 597 -17.23 -20.44 16.02
CA ILE A 597 -16.53 -19.17 15.68
C ILE A 597 -17.57 -18.10 15.36
N MET A 598 -18.53 -18.42 14.50
CA MET A 598 -19.55 -17.48 14.09
C MET A 598 -20.44 -17.02 15.25
N ASP A 599 -20.75 -17.92 16.19
CA ASP A 599 -21.45 -17.57 17.42
C ASP A 599 -20.72 -16.51 18.25
N LYS A 600 -19.38 -16.59 18.34
CA LYS A 600 -18.57 -15.57 19.00
C LYS A 600 -18.60 -14.25 18.25
N ILE A 601 -18.54 -14.28 16.91
CA ILE A 601 -18.61 -13.08 16.06
C ILE A 601 -20.00 -12.45 16.16
N LEU A 602 -21.07 -13.24 16.16
CA LEU A 602 -22.44 -12.73 16.17
C LEU A 602 -22.90 -12.20 17.54
N LYS A 603 -22.29 -12.67 18.64
CA LYS A 603 -22.59 -12.24 20.01
C LYS A 603 -21.74 -11.06 20.49
N SER A 604 -20.66 -10.74 19.78
CA SER A 604 -19.79 -9.57 20.03
C SER A 604 -20.28 -8.33 19.28
#